data_d798a38c7be92af0d9c6d947acc6d2e7
#
_entry.id   d798a38c7be92af0d9c6d947acc6d2e7
#
_cell.length_a   1.000
_cell.length_b   1.000
_cell.length_c   1.000
_cell.angle_alpha   90.00
_cell.angle_beta   90.00
_cell.angle_gamma   90.00
#
_symmetry.space_group_name_H-M   'P 1'
#
loop_
_entity.id
_entity.type
_entity.pdbx_description
1 polymer ?
#
loop_
_entity_poly.entity_id
_entity_poly.type
_entity_poly.pdbx_seq_one_letter_code
_entity_poly.pdbx_strand_id
1 'polypeptide(L)'
;MDSIIISEQHWIDVVENKSNWQKWRKRIYSVKIQKAVKDKIYNVPGKKGVIYNFLEDCEQSLENAAYIVTGLAGEIWPITEKDLSSYDVNPEEIGIEPKEFYTRPNGKEYFGIQIPAEILFSVETKHFGVLHGNARVNEISHGEGDYILCTSFESENFRIVNGDIFDKMYIKY
;
A
#
# COMPACT_ATOMS: atom_id res chain seq x y z
N MET A 1 -9.70 -19.65 -3.24
CA MET A 1 -10.48 -19.19 -2.08
C MET A 1 -11.48 -18.18 -2.57
N ASP A 2 -12.76 -18.39 -2.36
CA ASP A 2 -13.79 -17.46 -2.84
C ASP A 2 -13.73 -16.17 -2.02
N SER A 3 -13.78 -15.03 -2.69
CA SER A 3 -13.87 -13.74 -2.01
C SER A 3 -15.23 -13.61 -1.33
N ILE A 4 -15.21 -13.28 -0.06
CA ILE A 4 -16.44 -13.01 0.68
C ILE A 4 -16.80 -11.54 0.47
N ILE A 5 -17.96 -11.31 -0.10
CA ILE A 5 -18.52 -9.97 -0.21
C ILE A 5 -19.05 -9.58 1.17
N ILE A 6 -18.47 -8.56 1.77
CA ILE A 6 -18.97 -8.02 3.02
C ILE A 6 -20.28 -7.27 2.72
N SER A 7 -21.35 -7.66 3.38
CA SER A 7 -22.64 -6.98 3.26
C SER A 7 -22.54 -5.54 3.75
N GLU A 8 -23.43 -4.69 3.27
CA GLU A 8 -23.52 -3.29 3.73
C GLU A 8 -23.67 -3.22 5.26
N GLN A 9 -24.43 -4.12 5.87
CA GLN A 9 -24.59 -4.19 7.31
C GLN A 9 -23.28 -4.53 8.02
N HIS A 10 -22.53 -5.47 7.49
CA HIS A 10 -21.24 -5.83 8.07
C HIS A 10 -20.22 -4.70 7.94
N TRP A 11 -20.27 -3.95 6.85
CA TRP A 11 -19.48 -2.73 6.68
C TRP A 11 -19.82 -1.71 7.77
N ILE A 12 -21.11 -1.47 8.02
CA ILE A 12 -21.57 -0.58 9.08
C ILE A 12 -21.05 -1.06 10.44
N ASP A 13 -21.19 -2.33 10.72
CA ASP A 13 -20.80 -2.89 12.03
C ASP A 13 -19.26 -2.85 12.24
N VAL A 14 -18.49 -3.07 11.21
CA VAL A 14 -17.02 -3.14 11.30
C VAL A 14 -16.39 -1.76 11.11
N VAL A 15 -16.83 -1.00 10.12
CA VAL A 15 -16.16 0.22 9.67
C VAL A 15 -16.82 1.48 10.25
N GLU A 16 -18.14 1.56 10.28
CA GLU A 16 -18.84 2.74 10.78
C GLU A 16 -18.91 2.77 12.32
N ASN A 17 -18.71 1.65 12.99
CA ASN A 17 -18.54 1.65 14.43
C ASN A 17 -17.17 2.19 14.83
N LYS A 18 -17.08 3.51 14.92
CA LYS A 18 -15.84 4.24 15.19
C LYS A 18 -15.15 3.84 16.50
N SER A 19 -15.86 3.23 17.45
CA SER A 19 -15.29 2.78 18.71
C SER A 19 -14.33 1.60 18.56
N ASN A 20 -14.41 0.84 17.46
CA ASN A 20 -13.54 -0.27 17.16
C ASN A 20 -12.25 0.15 16.47
N TRP A 21 -12.17 1.38 15.99
CA TRP A 21 -11.00 1.91 15.31
C TRP A 21 -9.98 2.40 16.31
N GLN A 22 -8.73 2.13 16.02
CA GLN A 22 -7.61 2.58 16.84
C GLN A 22 -6.84 3.67 16.13
N LYS A 23 -6.09 4.45 16.90
CA LYS A 23 -5.25 5.52 16.37
C LYS A 23 -3.85 5.05 16.12
N TRP A 24 -3.31 5.46 14.97
CA TRP A 24 -1.99 5.08 14.50
C TRP A 24 -1.23 6.27 13.96
N ARG A 25 0.09 6.20 14.04
CA ARG A 25 1.01 7.12 13.36
C ARG A 25 1.90 6.35 12.42
N LYS A 26 2.29 6.98 11.33
CA LYS A 26 3.24 6.39 10.40
C LYS A 26 4.63 6.38 11.03
N ARG A 27 5.29 5.23 10.99
CA ARG A 27 6.72 5.10 11.35
C ARG A 27 7.58 5.68 10.23
N ILE A 28 8.81 6.01 10.59
CA ILE A 28 9.89 6.16 9.62
C ILE A 28 10.42 4.75 9.34
N TYR A 29 10.47 4.38 8.08
CA TYR A 29 11.02 3.09 7.64
C TYR A 29 11.82 3.28 6.35
N SER A 30 12.70 2.32 6.05
CA SER A 30 13.50 2.37 4.83
C SER A 30 12.78 1.73 3.65
N VAL A 31 13.04 2.28 2.49
CA VAL A 31 12.67 1.75 1.18
C VAL A 31 13.90 1.80 0.28
N LYS A 32 13.85 1.10 -0.84
CA LYS A 32 14.87 1.29 -1.88
C LYS A 32 14.29 2.11 -3.02
N ILE A 33 15.07 3.05 -3.53
CA ILE A 33 14.67 3.91 -4.65
C ILE A 33 15.73 3.82 -5.75
N GLN A 34 15.28 3.73 -6.99
CA GLN A 34 16.11 3.74 -8.18
C GLN A 34 15.48 4.58 -9.28
N LYS A 35 16.28 5.04 -10.23
CA LYS A 35 15.76 5.70 -11.44
C LYS A 35 14.96 4.72 -12.28
N ALA A 36 13.83 5.16 -12.80
CA ALA A 36 13.05 4.39 -13.76
C ALA A 36 13.73 4.43 -15.14
N VAL A 37 14.03 3.27 -15.68
CA VAL A 37 14.62 3.12 -17.02
C VAL A 37 13.58 2.48 -17.94
N LYS A 38 13.07 3.26 -18.89
CA LYS A 38 11.95 2.84 -19.75
C LYS A 38 12.29 1.69 -20.70
N ASP A 39 13.56 1.53 -21.03
CA ASP A 39 14.04 0.48 -21.93
C ASP A 39 14.48 -0.81 -21.22
N LYS A 40 14.35 -0.84 -19.90
CA LYS A 40 14.77 -1.98 -19.09
C LYS A 40 13.59 -2.93 -18.85
N ILE A 41 13.91 -4.23 -18.81
CA ILE A 41 13.02 -5.27 -18.32
C ILE A 41 13.25 -5.39 -16.81
N TYR A 42 12.18 -5.29 -16.02
CA TYR A 42 12.22 -5.44 -14.57
C TYR A 42 11.70 -6.84 -14.17
N ASN A 43 10.52 -6.87 -13.56
CA ASN A 43 9.92 -8.12 -13.05
C ASN A 43 8.75 -8.65 -13.90
N VAL A 44 8.57 -8.10 -15.10
CA VAL A 44 7.62 -8.63 -16.10
C VAL A 44 8.42 -9.15 -17.29
N PRO A 45 8.56 -10.47 -17.43
CA PRO A 45 9.36 -11.05 -18.51
C PRO A 45 8.92 -10.58 -19.90
N GLY A 46 9.90 -10.16 -20.72
CA GLY A 46 9.66 -9.74 -22.09
C GLY A 46 9.05 -8.35 -22.27
N LYS A 47 8.72 -7.63 -21.19
CA LYS A 47 8.15 -6.28 -21.25
C LYS A 47 9.14 -5.24 -20.72
N LYS A 48 9.50 -4.28 -21.59
CA LYS A 48 10.31 -3.12 -21.20
C LYS A 48 9.45 -2.01 -20.64
N GLY A 49 9.96 -1.31 -19.62
CA GLY A 49 9.28 -0.16 -19.05
C GLY A 49 7.95 -0.48 -18.35
N VAL A 50 7.80 -1.68 -17.86
CA VAL A 50 6.64 -2.16 -17.11
C VAL A 50 7.11 -2.87 -15.85
N ILE A 51 6.43 -2.62 -14.74
CA ILE A 51 6.64 -3.32 -13.48
C ILE A 51 5.35 -3.97 -13.01
N TYR A 52 5.48 -5.04 -12.24
CA TYR A 52 4.37 -5.71 -11.59
C TYR A 52 4.44 -5.47 -10.08
N ASN A 53 3.38 -4.89 -9.54
CA ASN A 53 3.20 -4.72 -8.10
C ASN A 53 2.35 -5.87 -7.58
N PHE A 54 2.96 -6.80 -6.87
CA PHE A 54 2.26 -8.00 -6.42
C PHE A 54 1.29 -7.74 -5.25
N LEU A 55 1.44 -6.66 -4.51
CA LEU A 55 0.47 -6.31 -3.46
C LEU A 55 -0.83 -5.75 -4.05
N GLU A 56 -0.73 -5.04 -5.16
CA GLU A 56 -1.88 -4.50 -5.90
C GLU A 56 -2.34 -5.41 -7.03
N ASP A 57 -1.60 -6.48 -7.30
CA ASP A 57 -1.82 -7.44 -8.38
C ASP A 57 -2.05 -6.75 -9.73
N CYS A 58 -1.19 -5.83 -10.07
CA CYS A 58 -1.29 -5.11 -11.33
C CYS A 58 0.06 -4.79 -11.95
N GLU A 59 0.07 -4.75 -13.29
CA GLU A 59 1.17 -4.18 -14.06
C GLU A 59 1.02 -2.65 -14.11
N GLN A 60 2.14 -1.96 -13.98
CA GLN A 60 2.20 -0.51 -14.03
C GLN A 60 3.25 -0.05 -15.04
N SER A 61 2.87 0.90 -15.90
CA SER A 61 3.77 1.49 -16.89
C SER A 61 4.72 2.48 -16.24
N LEU A 62 5.97 2.50 -16.70
CA LEU A 62 6.98 3.49 -16.31
C LEU A 62 6.99 4.73 -17.21
N GLU A 63 6.05 4.88 -18.13
CA GLU A 63 6.06 5.97 -19.11
C GLU A 63 6.13 7.36 -18.45
N ASN A 64 5.39 7.56 -17.38
CA ASN A 64 5.34 8.83 -16.63
C ASN A 64 6.09 8.76 -15.29
N ALA A 65 6.81 7.68 -15.04
CA ALA A 65 7.56 7.51 -13.81
C ALA A 65 8.96 8.14 -13.92
N ALA A 66 9.40 8.76 -12.82
CA ALA A 66 10.79 9.18 -12.66
C ALA A 66 11.61 8.14 -11.90
N TYR A 67 11.00 7.47 -10.94
CA TYR A 67 11.66 6.53 -10.05
C TYR A 67 10.79 5.30 -9.79
N ILE A 68 11.45 4.24 -9.30
CA ILE A 68 10.81 3.03 -8.79
C ILE A 68 11.17 2.88 -7.33
N VAL A 69 10.17 2.66 -6.50
CA VAL A 69 10.33 2.36 -5.07
C VAL A 69 10.14 0.86 -4.85
N THR A 70 11.01 0.28 -4.03
CA THR A 70 10.85 -1.08 -3.50
C THR A 70 10.50 -0.97 -2.03
N GLY A 71 9.36 -1.49 -1.66
CA GLY A 71 8.82 -1.42 -0.31
C GLY A 71 9.27 -2.54 0.62
N LEU A 72 8.64 -2.60 1.78
CA LEU A 72 9.02 -3.49 2.88
C LEU A 72 8.80 -4.99 2.59
N ALA A 73 7.84 -5.31 1.74
CA ALA A 73 7.58 -6.69 1.32
C ALA A 73 8.31 -7.06 0.00
N GLY A 74 9.11 -6.16 -0.54
CA GLY A 74 9.76 -6.33 -1.84
C GLY A 74 8.89 -5.94 -3.03
N GLU A 75 7.68 -5.45 -2.78
CA GLU A 75 6.81 -4.89 -3.80
C GLU A 75 7.44 -3.66 -4.43
N ILE A 76 7.16 -3.43 -5.70
CA ILE A 76 7.68 -2.27 -6.43
C ILE A 76 6.54 -1.46 -7.04
N TRP A 77 6.70 -0.15 -7.04
CA TRP A 77 5.76 0.77 -7.67
C TRP A 77 6.47 1.98 -8.25
N PRO A 78 5.90 2.59 -9.30
CA PRO A 78 6.46 3.79 -9.90
C PRO A 78 6.05 5.04 -9.11
N ILE A 79 6.94 6.02 -9.09
CA ILE A 79 6.64 7.34 -8.54
C ILE A 79 7.14 8.44 -9.48
N THR A 80 6.53 9.62 -9.35
CA THR A 80 6.96 10.84 -10.03
C THR A 80 8.01 11.60 -9.22
N GLU A 81 8.63 12.62 -9.79
CA GLU A 81 9.54 13.50 -9.05
C GLU A 81 8.86 14.18 -7.85
N LYS A 82 7.59 14.52 -8.00
CA LYS A 82 6.80 15.15 -6.94
C LYS A 82 6.66 14.23 -5.72
N ASP A 83 6.53 12.93 -5.95
CA ASP A 83 6.34 11.95 -4.90
C ASP A 83 7.60 11.74 -4.03
N LEU A 84 8.77 12.15 -4.51
CA LEU A 84 10.01 12.11 -3.74
C LEU A 84 9.96 12.92 -2.45
N SER A 85 9.06 13.89 -2.35
CA SER A 85 8.88 14.67 -1.12
C SER A 85 8.48 13.85 0.10
N SER A 86 7.98 12.62 -0.13
CA SER A 86 7.65 11.67 0.93
C SER A 86 8.85 10.95 1.52
N TYR A 87 10.03 11.13 0.94
CA TYR A 87 11.26 10.45 1.33
C TYR A 87 12.36 11.45 1.68
N ASP A 88 13.24 11.06 2.60
CA ASP A 88 14.42 11.82 2.93
C ASP A 88 15.55 11.47 1.95
N VAL A 89 15.54 12.13 0.82
CA VAL A 89 16.42 11.82 -0.31
C VAL A 89 16.80 13.08 -1.07
N ASN A 90 18.07 13.14 -1.46
CA ASN A 90 18.51 14.08 -2.49
C ASN A 90 18.41 13.36 -3.85
N PRO A 91 17.66 13.88 -4.83
CA PRO A 91 17.50 13.25 -6.14
C PRO A 91 18.82 12.90 -6.85
N GLU A 92 19.87 13.65 -6.60
CA GLU A 92 21.21 13.41 -7.18
C GLU A 92 21.85 12.10 -6.65
N GLU A 93 21.41 11.61 -5.50
CA GLU A 93 21.90 10.36 -4.92
C GLU A 93 21.24 9.12 -5.50
N ILE A 94 20.15 9.28 -6.26
CA ILE A 94 19.42 8.18 -6.86
C ILE A 94 20.08 7.78 -8.18
N GLY A 95 20.55 6.54 -8.25
CA GLY A 95 21.10 5.93 -9.44
C GLY A 95 20.14 4.97 -10.13
N ILE A 96 20.66 4.20 -11.08
CA ILE A 96 19.93 3.14 -11.78
C ILE A 96 19.80 1.87 -10.94
N GLU A 97 20.67 1.71 -9.93
CA GLU A 97 20.59 0.62 -8.97
C GLU A 97 19.79 1.02 -7.73
N PRO A 98 19.04 0.09 -7.13
CA PRO A 98 18.29 0.37 -5.90
C PRO A 98 19.23 0.77 -4.76
N LYS A 99 18.89 1.86 -4.08
CA LYS A 99 19.61 2.36 -2.90
C LYS A 99 18.62 2.67 -1.79
N GLU A 100 19.02 2.42 -0.55
CA GLU A 100 18.18 2.62 0.62
C GLU A 100 18.03 4.10 0.99
N PHE A 101 16.80 4.50 1.26
CA PHE A 101 16.42 5.80 1.77
C PHE A 101 15.30 5.66 2.79
N TYR A 102 15.09 6.68 3.62
CA TYR A 102 14.05 6.65 4.64
C TYR A 102 12.82 7.46 4.22
N THR A 103 11.65 7.01 4.69
CA THR A 103 10.44 7.82 4.58
C THR A 103 10.52 9.01 5.52
N ARG A 104 9.82 10.10 5.18
CA ARG A 104 9.66 11.25 6.07
C ARG A 104 8.44 11.09 6.97
N PRO A 105 8.48 11.58 8.22
CA PRO A 105 7.28 11.72 9.02
C PRO A 105 6.30 12.68 8.32
N ASN A 106 5.03 12.32 8.28
CA ASN A 106 4.01 13.14 7.64
C ASN A 106 3.11 13.90 8.62
N GLY A 107 3.30 13.71 9.94
CA GLY A 107 2.52 14.37 10.99
C GLY A 107 1.04 13.98 11.05
N LYS A 108 0.62 13.02 10.26
CA LYS A 108 -0.79 12.61 10.18
C LYS A 108 -1.13 11.58 11.25
N GLU A 109 -2.34 11.69 11.78
CA GLU A 109 -2.99 10.62 12.53
C GLU A 109 -3.80 9.75 11.56
N TYR A 110 -3.78 8.46 11.83
CA TYR A 110 -4.58 7.48 11.09
C TYR A 110 -5.52 6.76 12.04
N PHE A 111 -6.69 6.44 11.53
CA PHE A 111 -7.61 5.51 12.16
C PHE A 111 -7.52 4.20 11.40
N GLY A 112 -7.41 3.11 12.12
CA GLY A 112 -7.26 1.80 11.51
C GLY A 112 -7.97 0.70 12.27
N ILE A 113 -8.49 -0.26 11.53
CA ILE A 113 -9.11 -1.47 12.06
C ILE A 113 -8.54 -2.69 11.32
N GLN A 114 -8.22 -3.71 12.09
CA GLN A 114 -7.76 -4.98 11.52
C GLN A 114 -8.94 -5.82 11.07
N ILE A 115 -8.83 -6.35 9.86
CA ILE A 115 -9.79 -7.30 9.32
C ILE A 115 -9.32 -8.72 9.72
N PRO A 116 -10.25 -9.64 10.07
CA PRO A 116 -9.90 -11.01 10.40
C PRO A 116 -9.02 -11.68 9.34
N ALA A 117 -7.98 -12.39 9.78
CA ALA A 117 -6.87 -12.85 8.97
C ALA A 117 -7.23 -13.73 7.78
N GLU A 118 -8.16 -14.63 7.93
CA GLU A 118 -8.46 -15.65 6.94
C GLU A 118 -9.52 -15.25 5.92
N ILE A 119 -9.90 -13.97 5.91
CA ILE A 119 -10.97 -13.47 5.05
C ILE A 119 -10.38 -12.70 3.88
N LEU A 120 -10.58 -13.21 2.68
CA LEU A 120 -10.56 -12.44 1.46
C LEU A 120 -11.89 -11.73 1.33
N PHE A 121 -11.89 -10.42 1.24
CA PHE A 121 -13.13 -9.69 1.15
C PHE A 121 -13.10 -8.64 0.05
N SER A 122 -14.30 -8.37 -0.45
CA SER A 122 -14.60 -7.25 -1.31
C SER A 122 -15.69 -6.46 -0.63
N VAL A 123 -15.50 -5.17 -0.46
CA VAL A 123 -16.48 -4.30 0.15
C VAL A 123 -17.01 -3.34 -0.89
N GLU A 124 -18.29 -3.46 -1.19
CA GLU A 124 -18.98 -2.53 -2.05
C GLU A 124 -19.64 -1.45 -1.20
N THR A 125 -19.28 -0.21 -1.44
CA THR A 125 -19.76 0.92 -0.65
C THR A 125 -20.27 2.04 -1.54
N LYS A 126 -21.10 2.90 -0.96
CA LYS A 126 -21.61 4.10 -1.64
C LYS A 126 -20.54 5.17 -1.84
N HIS A 127 -19.47 5.14 -1.05
CA HIS A 127 -18.49 6.21 -0.98
C HIS A 127 -17.26 5.97 -1.85
N PHE A 128 -16.85 4.74 -2.04
CA PHE A 128 -15.61 4.42 -2.74
C PHE A 128 -15.66 3.17 -3.62
N GLY A 129 -16.87 2.77 -4.01
CA GLY A 129 -17.05 1.63 -4.90
C GLY A 129 -16.68 0.31 -4.23
N VAL A 130 -15.78 -0.43 -4.85
CA VAL A 130 -15.33 -1.73 -4.33
C VAL A 130 -13.94 -1.59 -3.72
N LEU A 131 -13.84 -1.92 -2.44
CA LEU A 131 -12.59 -2.02 -1.72
C LEU A 131 -12.25 -3.50 -1.52
N HIS A 132 -11.12 -3.92 -2.03
CA HIS A 132 -10.66 -5.30 -1.91
C HIS A 132 -9.72 -5.42 -0.70
N GLY A 133 -10.13 -6.22 0.27
CA GLY A 133 -9.28 -6.65 1.35
C GLY A 133 -8.41 -7.81 0.91
N ASN A 134 -7.22 -7.86 1.44
CA ASN A 134 -6.24 -8.84 1.07
C ASN A 134 -5.96 -8.86 -0.44
N ALA A 135 -5.34 -7.81 -0.90
CA ALA A 135 -4.87 -7.69 -2.27
C ALA A 135 -3.87 -8.79 -2.68
N ARG A 136 -3.59 -9.69 -1.78
CA ARG A 136 -2.67 -10.80 -1.99
C ARG A 136 -3.34 -11.94 -2.70
N VAL A 137 -3.38 -11.85 -3.96
CA VAL A 137 -3.63 -13.00 -4.82
C VAL A 137 -2.40 -13.88 -4.97
N ASN A 138 -1.30 -13.44 -4.42
CA ASN A 138 -0.04 -14.17 -4.36
C ASN A 138 0.04 -14.94 -3.06
N GLU A 139 0.97 -15.84 -3.00
CA GLU A 139 1.26 -16.72 -1.88
C GLU A 139 1.76 -16.01 -0.61
N ILE A 140 1.77 -14.68 -0.59
CA ILE A 140 2.22 -13.93 0.56
C ILE A 140 1.13 -13.90 1.59
N SER A 141 1.37 -14.67 2.62
CA SER A 141 0.74 -14.59 3.91
C SER A 141 -0.76 -14.32 3.94
N HIS A 142 -1.50 -15.37 3.90
CA HIS A 142 -2.93 -15.33 4.23
C HIS A 142 -3.19 -15.43 5.75
N GLY A 143 -2.15 -15.43 6.56
CA GLY A 143 -2.27 -15.68 8.00
C GLY A 143 -2.60 -14.45 8.83
N GLU A 144 -2.28 -13.28 8.35
CA GLU A 144 -2.43 -12.03 9.09
C GLU A 144 -3.53 -11.16 8.50
N GLY A 145 -4.35 -10.58 9.33
CA GLY A 145 -5.41 -9.68 8.90
C GLY A 145 -4.84 -8.38 8.32
N ASP A 146 -5.38 -7.97 7.19
CA ASP A 146 -5.10 -6.67 6.64
C ASP A 146 -5.78 -5.57 7.46
N TYR A 147 -5.29 -4.36 7.33
CA TYR A 147 -5.84 -3.20 8.00
C TYR A 147 -6.54 -2.29 7.00
N ILE A 148 -7.68 -1.76 7.40
CA ILE A 148 -8.30 -0.63 6.71
C ILE A 148 -7.88 0.63 7.44
N LEU A 149 -7.34 1.60 6.72
CA LEU A 149 -6.88 2.88 7.25
C LEU A 149 -7.61 4.05 6.59
N CYS A 150 -7.82 5.09 7.38
CA CYS A 150 -8.20 6.41 6.88
C CYS A 150 -7.58 7.51 7.75
N THR A 151 -7.52 8.72 7.22
CA THR A 151 -7.13 9.91 7.98
C THR A 151 -8.34 10.62 8.59
N SER A 152 -9.50 10.41 8.00
CA SER A 152 -10.79 10.93 8.45
C SER A 152 -11.89 10.00 7.98
N PHE A 153 -12.88 9.75 8.81
CA PHE A 153 -14.07 8.96 8.44
C PHE A 153 -14.98 9.64 7.42
N GLU A 154 -14.84 10.94 7.27
CA GLU A 154 -15.57 11.75 6.29
C GLU A 154 -14.88 11.80 4.93
N SER A 155 -13.59 11.46 4.90
CA SER A 155 -12.84 11.39 3.66
C SER A 155 -13.09 10.05 2.97
N GLU A 156 -13.15 10.06 1.65
CA GLU A 156 -13.26 8.84 0.84
C GLU A 156 -11.90 8.11 0.69
N ASN A 157 -10.89 8.49 1.46
CA ASN A 157 -9.52 7.98 1.36
C ASN A 157 -9.26 6.78 2.27
N PHE A 158 -10.11 5.77 2.16
CA PHE A 158 -9.82 4.48 2.78
C PHE A 158 -8.82 3.72 1.92
N ARG A 159 -7.91 3.04 2.60
CA ARG A 159 -6.95 2.15 1.94
C ARG A 159 -6.75 0.88 2.75
N ILE A 160 -6.33 -0.16 2.07
CA ILE A 160 -5.96 -1.42 2.70
C ILE A 160 -4.44 -1.50 2.77
N VAL A 161 -3.95 -1.87 3.95
CA VAL A 161 -2.54 -2.13 4.19
C VAL A 161 -2.37 -3.60 4.55
N ASN A 162 -1.40 -4.23 3.92
CA ASN A 162 -1.04 -5.61 4.18
C ASN A 162 -0.68 -5.81 5.66
N GLY A 163 -1.28 -6.83 6.31
CA GLY A 163 -1.06 -7.10 7.72
C GLY A 163 0.38 -7.42 8.08
N ASP A 164 1.12 -8.07 7.19
CA ASP A 164 2.52 -8.48 7.45
C ASP A 164 3.48 -7.30 7.55
N ILE A 165 3.16 -6.21 6.87
CA ILE A 165 4.00 -5.00 6.85
C ILE A 165 3.44 -3.87 7.70
N PHE A 166 2.22 -4.00 8.20
CA PHE A 166 1.53 -2.93 8.92
C PHE A 166 2.32 -2.43 10.13
N ASP A 167 2.79 -3.33 10.97
CA ASP A 167 3.55 -2.98 12.19
C ASP A 167 4.91 -2.34 11.88
N LYS A 168 5.44 -2.57 10.68
CA LYS A 168 6.66 -1.90 10.22
C LYS A 168 6.39 -0.48 9.73
N MET A 169 5.17 -0.20 9.29
CA MET A 169 4.76 1.09 8.72
C MET A 169 4.07 2.01 9.72
N TYR A 170 3.39 1.45 10.71
CA TYR A 170 2.55 2.20 11.65
C TYR A 170 2.82 1.80 13.09
N ILE A 171 2.62 2.74 13.99
CA ILE A 171 2.69 2.53 15.44
C ILE A 171 1.41 3.05 16.09
N LYS A 172 0.86 2.24 16.98
CA LYS A 172 -0.29 2.60 17.79
C LYS A 172 0.10 3.61 18.88
N TYR A 173 -0.80 4.52 19.21
CA TYR A 173 -0.61 5.47 20.30
C TYR A 173 -1.90 5.79 21.05
#